data_72dd0a4f82a8533c97242b3c8eb065e0
#
_entry.id   72dd0a4f82a8533c97242b3c8eb065e0
#
_cell.length_a   1.000
_cell.length_b   1.000
_cell.length_c   1.000
_cell.angle_alpha   90.00
_cell.angle_beta   90.00
_cell.angle_gamma   90.00
#
_symmetry.space_group_name_H-M   'P 1'
#
loop_
_entity.id
_entity.type
_entity.pdbx_description
1 polymer ?
#
loop_
_entity_poly.entity_id
_entity_poly.type
_entity_poly.pdbx_seq_one_letter_code
_entity_poly.pdbx_strand_id
1 'polypeptide(L)'
;MDIRTTGVKTDLFDVERCMERFGNNMDSFIMIMRSFITSTCSLLPLVKEATKDSLAEYAITVHGIKGSSRSVCADRVGDMAEALEKAAKAGDFDFVRTHNPDFIKTVDELIAYIDDLTANMSSASSKPLKEKPDSETLSALLAACKNYDMDGVDAAMEQMEKFEYESDGELATWLRTNVDRMNFKQIEEKLSALVEGENGKQT
;
A
#
# COMPACT_ATOMS: atom_id res chain seq x y z
N MET A 1 -12.25 -15.85 5.10
CA MET A 1 -13.14 -14.95 5.83
C MET A 1 -13.80 -14.04 4.79
N ASP A 2 -15.11 -14.07 4.70
CA ASP A 2 -15.83 -13.48 3.56
C ASP A 2 -15.88 -11.95 3.73
N ILE A 3 -15.22 -11.21 2.83
CA ILE A 3 -15.17 -9.73 2.79
C ILE A 3 -16.58 -9.10 2.66
N ARG A 4 -17.60 -9.94 2.44
CA ARG A 4 -19.01 -9.56 2.26
C ARG A 4 -19.73 -9.13 3.54
N THR A 5 -19.07 -9.11 4.70
CA THR A 5 -19.75 -8.91 6.01
C THR A 5 -19.59 -7.50 6.58
N THR A 6 -18.86 -6.58 5.97
CA THR A 6 -18.94 -5.17 6.29
C THR A 6 -19.87 -4.49 5.29
N GLY A 7 -21.17 -4.56 5.57
CA GLY A 7 -22.24 -4.02 4.72
C GLY A 7 -22.28 -2.50 4.63
N VAL A 8 -21.17 -1.86 4.36
CA VAL A 8 -21.14 -0.47 3.90
C VAL A 8 -20.72 -0.51 2.43
N LYS A 9 -21.69 -0.81 1.59
CA LYS A 9 -21.60 -0.45 0.17
C LYS A 9 -21.60 1.07 0.13
N THR A 10 -20.42 1.65 0.24
CA THR A 10 -20.29 3.09 0.11
C THR A 10 -20.27 3.40 -1.38
N ASP A 11 -21.16 4.25 -1.84
CA ASP A 11 -21.09 4.87 -3.17
C ASP A 11 -19.76 5.63 -3.37
N LEU A 12 -18.90 5.63 -2.35
CA LEU A 12 -17.62 6.33 -2.31
C LEU A 12 -16.47 5.50 -2.86
N PHE A 13 -16.48 4.17 -2.66
CA PHE A 13 -15.34 3.33 -2.94
C PHE A 13 -15.76 1.91 -3.33
N ASP A 14 -15.31 1.46 -4.49
CA ASP A 14 -15.54 0.12 -5.01
C ASP A 14 -14.34 -0.79 -4.69
N VAL A 15 -14.39 -1.42 -3.51
CA VAL A 15 -13.32 -2.28 -2.99
C VAL A 15 -13.05 -3.46 -3.94
N GLU A 16 -14.10 -4.12 -4.45
CA GLU A 16 -13.97 -5.32 -5.28
C GLU A 16 -13.24 -4.98 -6.58
N ARG A 17 -13.71 -3.96 -7.29
CA ARG A 17 -13.08 -3.48 -8.53
C ARG A 17 -11.64 -3.00 -8.29
N CYS A 18 -11.39 -2.37 -7.15
CA CYS A 18 -10.05 -1.91 -6.79
C CYS A 18 -9.12 -3.09 -6.53
N MET A 19 -9.57 -4.11 -5.80
CA MET A 19 -8.80 -5.34 -5.55
C MET A 19 -8.47 -6.07 -6.85
N GLU A 20 -9.45 -6.23 -7.75
CA GLU A 20 -9.23 -6.84 -9.08
C GLU A 20 -8.19 -6.07 -9.88
N ARG A 21 -8.25 -4.73 -9.86
CA ARG A 21 -7.31 -3.86 -10.58
C ARG A 21 -5.86 -4.05 -10.13
N PHE A 22 -5.66 -4.41 -8.86
CA PHE A 22 -4.33 -4.68 -8.28
C PHE A 22 -4.02 -6.17 -8.16
N GLY A 23 -4.63 -6.99 -9.04
CA GLY A 23 -4.34 -8.42 -9.16
C GLY A 23 -4.75 -9.25 -7.95
N ASN A 24 -5.74 -8.79 -7.17
CA ASN A 24 -6.20 -9.43 -5.93
C ASN A 24 -5.08 -9.66 -4.89
N ASN A 25 -4.00 -8.88 -4.99
CA ASN A 25 -2.90 -8.94 -4.04
C ASN A 25 -3.16 -8.00 -2.87
N MET A 26 -3.37 -8.57 -1.68
CA MET A 26 -3.74 -7.84 -0.46
C MET A 26 -2.66 -6.85 -0.02
N ASP A 27 -1.39 -7.25 -0.05
CA ASP A 27 -0.29 -6.40 0.41
C ASP A 27 -0.11 -5.19 -0.52
N SER A 28 -0.19 -5.42 -1.83
CA SER A 28 -0.18 -4.34 -2.84
C SER A 28 -1.36 -3.40 -2.67
N PHE A 29 -2.56 -3.93 -2.42
CA PHE A 29 -3.75 -3.13 -2.17
C PHE A 29 -3.56 -2.22 -0.95
N ILE A 30 -3.15 -2.79 0.20
CA ILE A 30 -2.92 -2.03 1.44
C ILE A 30 -1.87 -0.93 1.22
N MET A 31 -0.75 -1.25 0.54
CA MET A 31 0.31 -0.29 0.25
C MET A 31 -0.20 0.88 -0.61
N ILE A 32 -0.96 0.59 -1.65
CA ILE A 32 -1.51 1.60 -2.55
C ILE A 32 -2.54 2.47 -1.82
N MET A 33 -3.40 1.88 -1.00
CA MET A 33 -4.39 2.62 -0.21
C MET A 33 -3.72 3.57 0.79
N ARG A 34 -2.69 3.13 1.48
CA ARG A 34 -1.90 3.99 2.40
C ARG A 34 -1.20 5.12 1.65
N SER A 35 -0.67 4.86 0.46
CA SER A 35 -0.07 5.88 -0.40
C SER A 35 -1.12 6.91 -0.85
N PHE A 36 -2.32 6.46 -1.22
CA PHE A 36 -3.45 7.34 -1.56
C PHE A 36 -3.81 8.26 -0.39
N ILE A 37 -3.98 7.70 0.82
CA ILE A 37 -4.28 8.47 2.03
C ILE A 37 -3.22 9.55 2.24
N THR A 38 -1.94 9.14 2.29
CA THR A 38 -0.82 10.07 2.54
C THR A 38 -0.77 11.20 1.53
N SER A 39 -0.87 10.88 0.25
CA SER A 39 -0.84 11.86 -0.84
C SER A 39 -2.04 12.80 -0.78
N THR A 40 -3.25 12.28 -0.55
CA THR A 40 -4.47 13.07 -0.51
C THR A 40 -4.51 13.98 0.72
N CYS A 41 -4.11 13.49 1.90
CA CYS A 41 -3.99 14.30 3.11
C CYS A 41 -3.03 15.48 2.94
N SER A 42 -1.96 15.32 2.17
CA SER A 42 -1.01 16.43 1.91
C SER A 42 -1.61 17.54 1.02
N LEU A 43 -2.59 17.21 0.18
CA LEU A 43 -3.25 18.15 -0.73
C LEU A 43 -4.46 18.87 -0.10
N LEU A 44 -5.12 18.25 0.89
CA LEU A 44 -6.34 18.80 1.50
C LEU A 44 -6.19 20.22 2.08
N PRO A 45 -5.08 20.59 2.76
CA PRO A 45 -4.91 21.98 3.24
C PRO A 45 -5.00 23.01 2.12
N LEU A 46 -4.42 22.71 0.94
CA LEU A 46 -4.44 23.60 -0.22
C LEU A 46 -5.85 23.75 -0.82
N VAL A 47 -6.65 22.68 -0.72
CA VAL A 47 -8.07 22.71 -1.14
C VAL A 47 -8.93 23.51 -0.16
N LYS A 48 -8.64 23.43 1.14
CA LYS A 48 -9.36 24.16 2.19
C LYS A 48 -9.17 25.69 2.10
N GLU A 49 -8.02 26.14 1.63
CA GLU A 49 -7.63 27.54 1.53
C GLU A 49 -7.96 28.18 0.17
N ALA A 50 -8.89 27.60 -0.59
CA ALA A 50 -9.27 28.12 -1.90
C ALA A 50 -9.79 29.56 -1.83
N THR A 51 -9.16 30.44 -2.61
CA THR A 51 -9.55 31.85 -2.76
C THR A 51 -9.74 32.18 -4.24
N LYS A 52 -10.32 33.34 -4.55
CA LYS A 52 -10.49 33.78 -5.93
C LYS A 52 -9.14 33.92 -6.66
N ASP A 53 -8.11 34.34 -5.95
CA ASP A 53 -6.79 34.59 -6.52
C ASP A 53 -5.96 33.30 -6.67
N SER A 54 -6.30 32.24 -5.92
CA SER A 54 -5.62 30.93 -5.97
C SER A 54 -6.30 29.88 -6.84
N LEU A 55 -7.30 30.25 -7.66
CA LEU A 55 -8.08 29.28 -8.47
C LEU A 55 -7.22 28.45 -9.42
N ALA A 56 -6.13 28.99 -9.95
CA ALA A 56 -5.23 28.24 -10.83
C ALA A 56 -4.49 27.12 -10.08
N GLU A 57 -3.99 27.40 -8.88
CA GLU A 57 -3.32 26.41 -8.00
C GLU A 57 -4.32 25.40 -7.47
N TYR A 58 -5.51 25.87 -7.09
CA TYR A 58 -6.62 25.00 -6.69
C TYR A 58 -6.98 24.02 -7.80
N ALA A 59 -7.09 24.46 -9.06
CA ALA A 59 -7.39 23.58 -10.20
C ALA A 59 -6.33 22.47 -10.37
N ILE A 60 -5.05 22.79 -10.16
CA ILE A 60 -3.96 21.80 -10.21
C ILE A 60 -4.10 20.79 -9.07
N THR A 61 -4.39 21.27 -7.86
CA THR A 61 -4.54 20.43 -6.67
C THR A 61 -5.70 19.44 -6.80
N VAL A 62 -6.89 19.93 -7.19
CA VAL A 62 -8.06 19.04 -7.38
C VAL A 62 -7.90 18.12 -8.58
N HIS A 63 -7.14 18.52 -9.61
CA HIS A 63 -6.75 17.62 -10.70
C HIS A 63 -5.93 16.42 -10.18
N GLY A 64 -4.98 16.64 -9.29
CA GLY A 64 -4.21 15.58 -8.62
C GLY A 64 -5.12 14.64 -7.85
N ILE A 65 -6.05 15.18 -7.03
CA ILE A 65 -7.01 14.37 -6.27
C ILE A 65 -7.95 13.59 -7.20
N LYS A 66 -8.42 14.19 -8.30
CA LYS A 66 -9.21 13.49 -9.32
C LYS A 66 -8.50 12.25 -9.86
N GLY A 67 -7.22 12.44 -10.26
CA GLY A 67 -6.43 11.35 -10.83
C GLY A 67 -6.20 10.22 -9.83
N SER A 68 -5.76 10.54 -8.62
CA SER A 68 -5.51 9.56 -7.57
C SER A 68 -6.79 8.82 -7.14
N SER A 69 -7.92 9.52 -6.98
CA SER A 69 -9.19 8.92 -6.62
C SER A 69 -9.70 7.93 -7.66
N ARG A 70 -9.63 8.28 -8.96
CA ARG A 70 -10.00 7.36 -10.05
C ARG A 70 -9.06 6.16 -10.15
N SER A 71 -7.79 6.34 -9.81
CA SER A 71 -6.83 5.24 -9.79
C SER A 71 -7.16 4.19 -8.74
N VAL A 72 -7.73 4.60 -7.61
CA VAL A 72 -8.19 3.71 -6.53
C VAL A 72 -9.69 3.40 -6.60
N CYS A 73 -10.35 3.60 -7.74
CA CYS A 73 -11.78 3.31 -7.94
C CYS A 73 -12.74 4.10 -7.03
N ALA A 74 -12.36 5.29 -6.59
CA ALA A 74 -13.21 6.24 -5.86
C ALA A 74 -13.82 7.26 -6.84
N ASP A 75 -14.67 6.77 -7.75
CA ASP A 75 -15.16 7.56 -8.87
C ASP A 75 -15.97 8.78 -8.44
N ARG A 76 -16.79 8.67 -7.38
CA ARG A 76 -17.59 9.79 -6.87
C ARG A 76 -16.69 10.98 -6.48
N VAL A 77 -15.61 10.73 -5.75
CA VAL A 77 -14.65 11.80 -5.40
C VAL A 77 -13.98 12.33 -6.67
N GLY A 78 -13.64 11.44 -7.60
CA GLY A 78 -13.07 11.81 -8.90
C GLY A 78 -13.99 12.73 -9.71
N ASP A 79 -15.29 12.48 -9.71
CA ASP A 79 -16.29 13.28 -10.44
C ASP A 79 -16.53 14.64 -9.77
N MET A 80 -16.59 14.69 -8.45
CA MET A 80 -16.65 15.95 -7.70
C MET A 80 -15.42 16.82 -7.95
N ALA A 81 -14.22 16.21 -7.91
CA ALA A 81 -12.98 16.89 -8.23
C ALA A 81 -12.95 17.42 -9.67
N GLU A 82 -13.47 16.65 -10.63
CA GLU A 82 -13.57 17.11 -12.02
C GLU A 82 -14.48 18.31 -12.18
N ALA A 83 -15.63 18.34 -11.51
CA ALA A 83 -16.53 19.48 -11.54
C ALA A 83 -15.88 20.75 -10.97
N LEU A 84 -15.19 20.60 -9.83
CA LEU A 84 -14.44 21.70 -9.19
C LEU A 84 -13.27 22.17 -10.04
N GLU A 85 -12.54 21.27 -10.66
CA GLU A 85 -11.45 21.60 -11.59
C GLU A 85 -11.94 22.43 -12.78
N LYS A 86 -13.06 22.01 -13.39
CA LYS A 86 -13.68 22.72 -14.51
C LYS A 86 -14.13 24.13 -14.11
N ALA A 87 -14.79 24.26 -12.97
CA ALA A 87 -15.22 25.54 -12.43
C ALA A 87 -14.02 26.47 -12.13
N ALA A 88 -13.00 25.96 -11.48
CA ALA A 88 -11.80 26.74 -11.16
C ALA A 88 -11.09 27.24 -12.43
N LYS A 89 -10.95 26.39 -13.46
CA LYS A 89 -10.37 26.77 -14.76
C LYS A 89 -11.22 27.78 -15.51
N ALA A 90 -12.54 27.79 -15.29
CA ALA A 90 -13.46 28.79 -15.86
C ALA A 90 -13.48 30.11 -15.05
N GLY A 91 -12.79 30.19 -13.89
CA GLY A 91 -12.83 31.36 -13.01
C GLY A 91 -14.11 31.44 -12.17
N ASP A 92 -14.92 30.38 -12.12
CA ASP A 92 -16.18 30.32 -11.35
C ASP A 92 -15.89 30.03 -9.87
N PHE A 93 -15.47 31.05 -9.16
CA PHE A 93 -15.18 30.95 -7.72
C PHE A 93 -16.44 30.69 -6.89
N ASP A 94 -17.60 31.14 -7.32
CA ASP A 94 -18.86 30.94 -6.60
C ASP A 94 -19.26 29.46 -6.59
N PHE A 95 -19.07 28.75 -7.69
CA PHE A 95 -19.24 27.31 -7.76
C PHE A 95 -18.25 26.61 -6.82
N VAL A 96 -16.97 26.96 -6.90
CA VAL A 96 -15.93 26.36 -6.03
C VAL A 96 -16.29 26.58 -4.57
N ARG A 97 -16.57 27.80 -4.17
CA ARG A 97 -16.93 28.15 -2.79
C ARG A 97 -18.13 27.37 -2.26
N THR A 98 -19.12 27.14 -3.13
CA THR A 98 -20.36 26.43 -2.75
C THR A 98 -20.16 24.93 -2.60
N HIS A 99 -19.36 24.29 -3.48
CA HIS A 99 -19.27 22.82 -3.56
C HIS A 99 -18.01 22.26 -2.88
N ASN A 100 -16.99 23.11 -2.66
CA ASN A 100 -15.73 22.65 -2.03
C ASN A 100 -15.91 22.08 -0.62
N PRO A 101 -16.78 22.63 0.28
CA PRO A 101 -16.98 22.05 1.60
C PRO A 101 -17.52 20.61 1.55
N ASP A 102 -18.48 20.30 0.67
CA ASP A 102 -19.03 18.96 0.50
C ASP A 102 -17.99 18.02 -0.12
N PHE A 103 -17.16 18.51 -1.04
CA PHE A 103 -16.04 17.75 -1.60
C PHE A 103 -15.03 17.36 -0.51
N ILE A 104 -14.58 18.32 0.30
CA ILE A 104 -13.63 18.07 1.39
C ILE A 104 -14.21 17.03 2.35
N LYS A 105 -15.47 17.18 2.77
CA LYS A 105 -16.15 16.23 3.64
C LYS A 105 -16.17 14.82 3.02
N THR A 106 -16.51 14.73 1.73
CA THR A 106 -16.55 13.43 1.03
C THR A 106 -15.17 12.77 0.93
N VAL A 107 -14.11 13.58 0.74
CA VAL A 107 -12.72 13.08 0.73
C VAL A 107 -12.31 12.62 2.13
N ASP A 108 -12.62 13.38 3.18
CA ASP A 108 -12.33 12.99 4.57
C ASP A 108 -13.06 11.68 4.94
N GLU A 109 -14.32 11.51 4.53
CA GLU A 109 -15.08 10.27 4.72
C GLU A 109 -14.46 9.08 3.97
N LEU A 110 -13.98 9.29 2.74
CA LEU A 110 -13.29 8.27 1.96
C LEU A 110 -11.98 7.85 2.64
N ILE A 111 -11.17 8.82 3.10
CA ILE A 111 -9.91 8.56 3.80
C ILE A 111 -10.17 7.73 5.05
N ALA A 112 -11.12 8.14 5.89
CA ALA A 112 -11.46 7.41 7.12
C ALA A 112 -11.92 5.97 6.82
N TYR A 113 -12.74 5.79 5.77
CA TYR A 113 -13.18 4.47 5.35
C TYR A 113 -12.02 3.57 4.88
N ILE A 114 -11.13 4.10 4.05
CA ILE A 114 -9.97 3.34 3.54
C ILE A 114 -8.99 3.01 4.68
N ASP A 115 -8.78 3.92 5.62
CA ASP A 115 -7.91 3.70 6.78
C ASP A 115 -8.45 2.57 7.66
N ASP A 116 -9.73 2.60 8.02
CA ASP A 116 -10.39 1.53 8.78
C ASP A 116 -10.37 0.19 8.02
N LEU A 117 -10.66 0.21 6.73
CA LEU A 117 -10.62 -0.97 5.88
C LEU A 117 -9.22 -1.62 5.88
N THR A 118 -8.17 -0.82 5.66
CA THR A 118 -6.80 -1.32 5.58
C THR A 118 -6.26 -1.76 6.95
N ALA A 119 -6.69 -1.13 8.05
CA ALA A 119 -6.39 -1.56 9.40
C ALA A 119 -7.02 -2.94 9.71
N ASN A 120 -8.29 -3.12 9.35
CA ASN A 120 -9.01 -4.39 9.53
C ASN A 120 -8.41 -5.50 8.65
N MET A 121 -8.02 -5.20 7.41
CA MET A 121 -7.36 -6.14 6.50
C MET A 121 -5.97 -6.53 7.02
N SER A 122 -5.20 -5.58 7.53
CA SER A 122 -3.88 -5.84 8.13
C SER A 122 -4.00 -6.71 9.38
N SER A 123 -5.00 -6.49 10.24
CA SER A 123 -5.23 -7.32 11.42
C SER A 123 -5.74 -8.72 11.09
N ALA A 124 -6.52 -8.87 10.01
CA ALA A 124 -6.97 -10.17 9.50
C ALA A 124 -5.86 -10.93 8.77
N SER A 125 -4.89 -10.22 8.22
CA SER A 125 -3.68 -10.73 7.57
C SER A 125 -2.50 -10.85 8.54
N SER A 126 -2.72 -10.78 9.87
CA SER A 126 -1.63 -11.02 10.80
C SER A 126 -1.09 -12.42 10.56
N LYS A 127 0.08 -12.46 9.91
CA LYS A 127 0.82 -13.70 9.70
C LYS A 127 1.12 -14.30 11.07
N PRO A 128 1.09 -15.62 11.23
CA PRO A 128 1.48 -16.23 12.48
C PRO A 128 2.87 -15.73 12.89
N LEU A 129 2.98 -15.30 14.15
CA LEU A 129 4.24 -14.79 14.66
C LEU A 129 5.19 -15.96 14.95
N LYS A 130 6.41 -15.89 14.47
CA LYS A 130 7.52 -16.77 14.82
C LYS A 130 8.64 -15.97 15.46
N GLU A 131 9.43 -16.59 16.29
CA GLU A 131 10.59 -15.92 16.90
C GLU A 131 11.63 -15.51 15.85
N LYS A 132 11.94 -16.42 14.93
CA LYS A 132 12.87 -16.20 13.82
C LYS A 132 12.51 -17.09 12.61
N PRO A 133 13.07 -16.80 11.43
CA PRO A 133 12.95 -17.69 10.26
C PRO A 133 13.52 -19.08 10.55
N ASP A 134 12.87 -20.11 10.03
CA ASP A 134 13.33 -21.49 10.20
C ASP A 134 14.67 -21.68 9.51
N SER A 135 15.62 -22.32 10.19
CA SER A 135 16.95 -22.60 9.64
C SER A 135 16.91 -23.46 8.37
N GLU A 136 15.90 -24.33 8.25
CA GLU A 136 15.63 -25.12 7.04
C GLU A 136 15.28 -24.22 5.86
N THR A 137 14.39 -23.24 6.05
CA THR A 137 13.99 -22.28 5.01
C THR A 137 15.17 -21.40 4.59
N LEU A 138 15.97 -20.92 5.56
CA LEU A 138 17.18 -20.14 5.27
C LEU A 138 18.24 -20.96 4.51
N SER A 139 18.39 -22.23 4.86
CA SER A 139 19.31 -23.15 4.17
C SER A 139 18.85 -23.47 2.76
N ALA A 140 17.53 -23.65 2.55
CA ALA A 140 16.94 -23.84 1.23
C ALA A 140 17.16 -22.62 0.34
N LEU A 141 16.93 -21.41 0.88
CA LEU A 141 17.17 -20.15 0.16
C LEU A 141 18.66 -20.02 -0.21
N LEU A 142 19.56 -20.32 0.71
CA LEU A 142 21.01 -20.28 0.47
C LEU A 142 21.41 -21.26 -0.66
N ALA A 143 20.89 -22.48 -0.61
CA ALA A 143 21.16 -23.48 -1.65
C ALA A 143 20.62 -23.05 -3.02
N ALA A 144 19.41 -22.53 -3.06
CA ALA A 144 18.79 -22.01 -4.28
C ALA A 144 19.59 -20.83 -4.88
N CYS A 145 20.01 -19.88 -4.06
CA CYS A 145 20.84 -18.75 -4.50
C CYS A 145 22.19 -19.22 -5.08
N LYS A 146 22.86 -20.17 -4.44
CA LYS A 146 24.14 -20.76 -4.93
C LYS A 146 24.02 -21.46 -6.28
N ASN A 147 22.85 -22.06 -6.54
CA ASN A 147 22.59 -22.78 -7.77
C ASN A 147 21.90 -21.94 -8.86
N TYR A 148 21.60 -20.66 -8.56
CA TYR A 148 20.77 -19.80 -9.42
C TYR A 148 19.41 -20.44 -9.76
N ASP A 149 18.86 -21.21 -8.82
CA ASP A 149 17.56 -21.86 -8.92
C ASP A 149 16.45 -20.87 -8.50
N MET A 150 15.86 -20.21 -9.50
CA MET A 150 14.84 -19.18 -9.26
C MET A 150 13.57 -19.77 -8.63
N ASP A 151 13.16 -20.97 -9.05
CA ASP A 151 11.97 -21.63 -8.49
C ASP A 151 12.19 -21.96 -7.00
N GLY A 152 13.40 -22.41 -6.66
CA GLY A 152 13.80 -22.65 -5.27
C GLY A 152 13.89 -21.37 -4.44
N VAL A 153 14.36 -20.27 -5.01
CA VAL A 153 14.38 -18.95 -4.35
C VAL A 153 12.97 -18.47 -4.05
N ASP A 154 12.08 -18.52 -5.03
CA ASP A 154 10.68 -18.11 -4.89
C ASP A 154 9.94 -18.96 -3.86
N ALA A 155 10.12 -20.28 -3.91
CA ALA A 155 9.51 -21.21 -2.94
C ALA A 155 9.98 -20.94 -1.50
N ALA A 156 11.29 -20.70 -1.28
CA ALA A 156 11.84 -20.39 0.04
C ALA A 156 11.32 -19.05 0.56
N MET A 157 11.27 -18.03 -0.29
CA MET A 157 10.72 -16.72 0.06
C MET A 157 9.23 -16.78 0.38
N GLU A 158 8.44 -17.53 -0.38
CA GLU A 158 7.01 -17.74 -0.11
C GLU A 158 6.79 -18.40 1.27
N GLN A 159 7.61 -19.37 1.66
CA GLN A 159 7.53 -19.96 2.99
C GLN A 159 7.86 -18.96 4.10
N MET A 160 8.90 -18.15 3.90
CA MET A 160 9.31 -17.13 4.85
C MET A 160 8.24 -16.04 5.02
N GLU A 161 7.58 -15.66 3.95
CA GLU A 161 6.54 -14.62 3.94
C GLU A 161 5.20 -15.04 4.56
N LYS A 162 5.03 -16.32 4.89
CA LYS A 162 3.85 -16.80 5.64
C LYS A 162 3.84 -16.37 7.10
N PHE A 163 4.97 -15.87 7.61
CA PHE A 163 5.15 -15.53 9.03
C PHE A 163 5.62 -14.10 9.21
N GLU A 164 5.28 -13.50 10.36
CA GLU A 164 5.98 -12.35 10.93
C GLU A 164 7.02 -12.84 11.94
N TYR A 165 8.11 -12.09 12.12
CA TYR A 165 9.22 -12.49 12.96
C TYR A 165 9.48 -11.45 14.04
N GLU A 166 9.56 -11.89 15.33
CA GLU A 166 9.82 -10.99 16.46
C GLU A 166 11.27 -10.46 16.46
N SER A 167 12.26 -11.33 16.17
CA SER A 167 13.67 -11.00 16.30
C SER A 167 14.36 -10.65 14.99
N ASP A 168 13.92 -11.20 13.86
CA ASP A 168 14.61 -11.14 12.56
C ASP A 168 13.71 -10.61 11.42
N GLY A 169 12.73 -9.76 11.72
CA GLY A 169 11.87 -9.13 10.70
C GLY A 169 12.67 -8.26 9.71
N GLU A 170 13.77 -7.65 10.19
CA GLU A 170 14.69 -6.91 9.34
C GLU A 170 15.45 -7.82 8.36
N LEU A 171 15.80 -9.04 8.78
CA LEU A 171 16.44 -10.02 7.91
C LEU A 171 15.50 -10.46 6.78
N ALA A 172 14.25 -10.78 7.09
CA ALA A 172 13.27 -11.18 6.09
C ALA A 172 13.04 -10.07 5.04
N THR A 173 12.90 -8.82 5.47
CA THR A 173 12.78 -7.65 4.60
C THR A 173 14.02 -7.43 3.75
N TRP A 174 15.20 -7.58 4.36
CA TRP A 174 16.46 -7.44 3.65
C TRP A 174 16.65 -8.54 2.58
N LEU A 175 16.30 -9.80 2.92
CA LEU A 175 16.36 -10.92 1.97
C LEU A 175 15.42 -10.68 0.78
N ARG A 176 14.17 -10.28 1.01
CA ARG A 176 13.23 -9.94 -0.08
C ARG A 176 13.82 -8.86 -0.99
N THR A 177 14.30 -7.77 -0.42
CA THR A 177 14.89 -6.66 -1.19
C THR A 177 16.07 -7.12 -2.07
N ASN A 178 16.90 -8.04 -1.57
CA ASN A 178 18.06 -8.53 -2.32
C ASN A 178 17.68 -9.61 -3.35
N VAL A 179 16.66 -10.42 -3.09
CA VAL A 179 16.07 -11.34 -4.09
C VAL A 179 15.49 -10.54 -5.25
N ASP A 180 14.68 -9.51 -5.01
CA ASP A 180 14.09 -8.66 -6.04
C ASP A 180 15.14 -7.96 -6.91
N ARG A 181 16.32 -7.71 -6.35
CA ARG A 181 17.47 -7.13 -7.06
C ARG A 181 18.41 -8.16 -7.66
N MET A 182 18.12 -9.46 -7.51
CA MET A 182 18.99 -10.57 -7.92
C MET A 182 20.39 -10.51 -7.30
N ASN A 183 20.52 -9.95 -6.11
CA ASN A 183 21.80 -9.82 -5.37
C ASN A 183 22.17 -11.12 -4.64
N PHE A 184 22.16 -12.24 -5.32
CA PHE A 184 22.34 -13.58 -4.72
C PHE A 184 23.65 -13.73 -3.97
N LYS A 185 24.72 -13.13 -4.47
CA LYS A 185 26.02 -13.17 -3.79
C LYS A 185 25.98 -12.54 -2.39
N GLN A 186 25.29 -11.42 -2.22
CA GLN A 186 25.13 -10.79 -0.91
C GLN A 186 24.27 -11.65 0.03
N ILE A 187 23.24 -12.31 -0.51
CA ILE A 187 22.41 -13.26 0.23
C ILE A 187 23.28 -14.45 0.70
N GLU A 188 24.06 -15.02 -0.19
CA GLU A 188 24.99 -16.14 0.14
C GLU A 188 25.94 -15.77 1.26
N GLU A 189 26.63 -14.61 1.17
CA GLU A 189 27.58 -14.15 2.18
C GLU A 189 26.89 -13.98 3.56
N LYS A 190 25.71 -13.36 3.59
CA LYS A 190 24.97 -13.12 4.84
C LYS A 190 24.42 -14.41 5.44
N LEU A 191 23.80 -15.29 4.64
CA LEU A 191 23.22 -16.53 5.13
C LEU A 191 24.28 -17.56 5.53
N SER A 192 25.41 -17.64 4.82
CA SER A 192 26.52 -18.50 5.21
C SER A 192 27.07 -18.13 6.59
N ALA A 193 27.22 -16.83 6.86
CA ALA A 193 27.70 -16.35 8.17
C ALA A 193 26.69 -16.68 9.30
N LEU A 194 25.37 -16.64 9.02
CA LEU A 194 24.34 -16.98 10.01
C LEU A 194 24.30 -18.48 10.31
N VAL A 195 24.34 -19.32 9.28
CA VAL A 195 24.29 -20.80 9.41
C VAL A 195 25.55 -21.34 10.10
N GLU A 196 26.72 -20.78 9.82
CA GLU A 196 27.98 -21.16 10.50
C GLU A 196 27.99 -20.72 11.97
N GLY A 197 27.43 -19.56 12.30
CA GLY A 197 27.32 -19.05 13.67
C GLY A 197 26.37 -19.87 14.56
N GLU A 198 25.35 -20.51 14.02
CA GLU A 198 24.44 -21.40 14.78
C GLU A 198 25.05 -22.77 15.06
N ASN A 199 25.82 -23.32 14.13
CA ASN A 199 26.53 -24.59 14.32
C ASN A 199 27.67 -24.52 15.35
N GLY A 200 28.24 -23.35 15.61
CA GLY A 200 29.29 -23.13 16.58
C GLY A 200 28.81 -23.02 18.04
N LYS A 201 27.50 -22.96 18.32
CA LYS A 201 26.96 -22.86 19.68
C LYS A 201 26.43 -24.19 20.25
N GLN A 202 26.53 -25.29 19.50
CA GLN A 202 26.08 -26.63 19.93
C GLN A 202 27.25 -27.57 20.34
N THR A 203 28.39 -27.01 20.68
CA THR A 203 29.54 -27.83 21.20
C THR A 203 29.88 -27.45 22.64
#